data_20b8afffe1dbc4833bcf36fedd411fd2
#
_entry.id   20b8afffe1dbc4833bcf36fedd411fd2
#
_cell.length_a   1.000
_cell.length_b   1.000
_cell.length_c   1.000
_cell.angle_alpha   90.00
_cell.angle_beta   90.00
_cell.angle_gamma   90.00
#
_symmetry.space_group_name_H-M   'P 1'
#
loop_
_entity.id
_entity.type
_entity.pdbx_description
1 polymer ?
#
loop_
_entity_poly.entity_id
_entity_poly.type
_entity_poly.pdbx_seq_one_letter_code
_entity_poly.pdbx_strand_id
1 'polypeptide(L)'
;CMSKTVSIFNQKGGVGKTTTCVNFAAALGLKGKKTLLVDLDPQGNTTSGVGIDKTEIEKSTYDILINDEPAKDIVIQTQFKNLSLLPANMNLAGAELELAEEENRFKALKKALAPIVMDYDFIIIDCPPSLGLLSLNALTASDTLIVPLQCEYYALEGLSQLLGTVRTVKQHYNEHLELEGVLYTMYDTRLKLNSQVIDEVNQYFPNKAYKTTIPRSVKLAEAPSFGKPIFYYEKYSKP
;
A
#
# COMPACT_ATOMS: atom_id res chain seq x y z
N CYS A 1 -11.73 19.09 -4.85
CA CYS A 1 -10.47 18.61 -4.27
C CYS A 1 -9.79 17.69 -5.27
N MET A 2 -8.48 17.79 -5.43
CA MET A 2 -7.73 16.85 -6.27
C MET A 2 -7.62 15.52 -5.53
N SER A 3 -7.83 14.39 -6.23
CA SER A 3 -7.56 13.05 -5.71
C SER A 3 -6.07 12.86 -5.46
N LYS A 4 -5.72 12.09 -4.44
CA LYS A 4 -4.33 11.73 -4.13
C LYS A 4 -4.15 10.23 -4.10
N THR A 5 -3.22 9.73 -4.92
CA THR A 5 -2.85 8.31 -4.97
C THR A 5 -1.56 8.09 -4.20
N VAL A 6 -1.60 7.19 -3.22
CA VAL A 6 -0.50 6.89 -2.31
C VAL A 6 -0.18 5.41 -2.36
N SER A 7 1.05 5.06 -2.71
CA SER A 7 1.57 3.69 -2.56
C SER A 7 2.11 3.48 -1.16
N ILE A 8 1.80 2.34 -0.58
CA ILE A 8 2.41 1.86 0.67
C ILE A 8 3.36 0.72 0.28
N PHE A 9 4.64 0.93 0.45
CA PHE A 9 5.63 -0.01 -0.07
C PHE A 9 6.89 -0.13 0.79
N ASN A 10 7.34 -1.34 0.97
CA ASN A 10 8.69 -1.72 1.35
C ASN A 10 8.93 -3.13 0.78
N GLN A 11 10.08 -3.36 0.14
CA GLN A 11 10.43 -4.67 -0.42
C GLN A 11 10.64 -5.74 0.66
N LYS A 12 10.88 -5.34 1.91
CA LYS A 12 10.96 -6.27 3.03
C LYS A 12 9.56 -6.74 3.42
N GLY A 13 9.35 -8.06 3.51
CA GLY A 13 8.11 -8.66 4.00
C GLY A 13 7.97 -8.48 5.51
N GLY A 14 6.74 -8.49 6.02
CA GLY A 14 6.45 -8.48 7.45
C GLY A 14 6.69 -7.15 8.17
N VAL A 15 6.79 -6.04 7.44
CA VAL A 15 6.98 -4.68 8.02
C VAL A 15 5.67 -3.91 8.23
N GLY A 16 4.53 -4.56 8.12
CA GLY A 16 3.24 -3.95 8.37
C GLY A 16 2.67 -3.16 7.20
N LYS A 17 3.03 -3.48 5.95
CA LYS A 17 2.45 -2.83 4.75
C LYS A 17 0.94 -2.97 4.69
N THR A 18 0.43 -4.20 4.73
CA THR A 18 -1.01 -4.49 4.65
C THR A 18 -1.76 -3.88 5.83
N THR A 19 -1.24 -4.02 7.05
CA THR A 19 -1.80 -3.39 8.25
C THR A 19 -1.89 -1.87 8.09
N THR A 20 -0.85 -1.25 7.58
CA THR A 20 -0.82 0.19 7.31
C THR A 20 -1.85 0.57 6.24
N CYS A 21 -1.91 -0.14 5.12
CA CYS A 21 -2.87 0.11 4.04
C CYS A 21 -4.31 0.08 4.54
N VAL A 22 -4.70 -1.03 5.18
CA VAL A 22 -6.07 -1.26 5.64
C VAL A 22 -6.48 -0.22 6.67
N ASN A 23 -5.65 0.02 7.68
CA ASN A 23 -6.01 0.91 8.78
C ASN A 23 -5.92 2.40 8.39
N PHE A 24 -4.96 2.78 7.57
CA PHE A 24 -4.88 4.13 7.05
C PHE A 24 -6.08 4.47 6.16
N ALA A 25 -6.43 3.59 5.22
CA ALA A 25 -7.60 3.76 4.37
C ALA A 25 -8.90 3.82 5.18
N ALA A 26 -9.07 2.94 6.16
CA ALA A 26 -10.22 2.97 7.05
C ALA A 26 -10.32 4.26 7.87
N ALA A 27 -9.19 4.77 8.36
CA ALA A 27 -9.14 6.04 9.08
C ALA A 27 -9.55 7.23 8.21
N LEU A 28 -9.10 7.25 6.95
CA LEU A 28 -9.53 8.27 5.98
C LEU A 28 -11.03 8.21 5.74
N GLY A 29 -11.59 7.01 5.56
CA GLY A 29 -13.02 6.81 5.42
C GLY A 29 -13.82 7.31 6.63
N LEU A 30 -13.35 7.03 7.85
CA LEU A 30 -13.96 7.54 9.08
C LEU A 30 -13.91 9.05 9.18
N LYS A 31 -12.92 9.69 8.59
CA LYS A 31 -12.81 11.16 8.49
C LYS A 31 -13.62 11.75 7.32
N GLY A 32 -14.46 10.97 6.69
CA GLY A 32 -15.34 11.41 5.61
C GLY A 32 -14.68 11.51 4.24
N LYS A 33 -13.48 10.91 4.07
CA LYS A 33 -12.78 10.89 2.79
C LYS A 33 -13.17 9.64 2.00
N LYS A 34 -13.64 9.84 0.78
CA LYS A 34 -13.96 8.75 -0.14
C LYS A 34 -12.66 8.05 -0.57
N THR A 35 -12.46 6.84 -0.13
CA THR A 35 -11.16 6.15 -0.23
C THR A 35 -11.31 4.83 -0.99
N LEU A 36 -10.43 4.60 -1.95
CA LEU A 36 -10.27 3.33 -2.65
C LEU A 36 -8.99 2.64 -2.18
N LEU A 37 -9.12 1.41 -1.75
CA LEU A 37 -8.00 0.50 -1.50
C LEU A 37 -7.76 -0.34 -2.74
N VAL A 38 -6.52 -0.39 -3.20
CA VAL A 38 -6.10 -1.22 -4.34
C VAL A 38 -5.15 -2.29 -3.83
N ASP A 39 -5.57 -3.55 -3.92
CA ASP A 39 -4.75 -4.68 -3.54
C ASP A 39 -3.96 -5.18 -4.77
N LEU A 40 -2.64 -5.01 -4.75
CA LEU A 40 -1.73 -5.52 -5.79
C LEU A 40 -0.91 -6.73 -5.34
N ASP A 41 -1.18 -7.26 -4.16
CA ASP A 41 -0.51 -8.46 -3.68
C ASP A 41 -1.33 -9.71 -4.04
N PRO A 42 -0.78 -10.69 -4.79
CA PRO A 42 -1.47 -11.94 -5.12
C PRO A 42 -1.95 -12.71 -3.89
N GLN A 43 -1.32 -12.54 -2.73
CA GLN A 43 -1.77 -13.16 -1.48
C GLN A 43 -3.12 -12.62 -1.00
N GLY A 44 -3.53 -11.43 -1.44
CA GLY A 44 -4.84 -10.87 -1.16
C GLY A 44 -5.11 -10.54 0.32
N ASN A 45 -4.06 -10.21 1.09
CA ASN A 45 -4.21 -9.95 2.53
C ASN A 45 -4.96 -8.65 2.83
N THR A 46 -4.85 -7.64 1.99
CA THR A 46 -5.66 -6.43 2.09
C THR A 46 -7.13 -6.73 1.78
N THR A 47 -7.40 -7.54 0.78
CA THR A 47 -8.75 -8.01 0.43
C THR A 47 -9.40 -8.71 1.62
N SER A 48 -8.73 -9.71 2.18
CA SER A 48 -9.21 -10.43 3.38
C SER A 48 -9.33 -9.51 4.60
N GLY A 49 -8.40 -8.57 4.75
CA GLY A 49 -8.33 -7.64 5.88
C GLY A 49 -9.51 -6.66 5.96
N VAL A 50 -10.26 -6.48 4.88
CA VAL A 50 -11.50 -5.70 4.85
C VAL A 50 -12.76 -6.56 4.73
N GLY A 51 -12.64 -7.85 5.03
CA GLY A 51 -13.78 -8.77 5.14
C GLY A 51 -14.28 -9.33 3.82
N ILE A 52 -13.53 -9.23 2.75
CA ILE A 52 -13.87 -9.81 1.45
C ILE A 52 -13.19 -11.18 1.31
N ASP A 53 -13.97 -12.21 1.01
CA ASP A 53 -13.43 -13.54 0.76
C ASP A 53 -12.74 -13.59 -0.60
N LYS A 54 -11.43 -13.63 -0.59
CA LYS A 54 -10.61 -13.65 -1.82
C LYS A 54 -10.81 -14.90 -2.67
N THR A 55 -11.34 -15.99 -2.10
CA THR A 55 -11.64 -17.22 -2.84
C THR A 55 -12.92 -17.10 -3.69
N GLU A 56 -13.79 -16.17 -3.36
CA GLU A 56 -15.03 -15.88 -4.09
C GLU A 56 -14.87 -14.76 -5.14
N ILE A 57 -13.69 -14.16 -5.24
CA ILE A 57 -13.41 -13.09 -6.20
C ILE A 57 -13.26 -13.69 -7.61
N GLU A 58 -14.18 -13.36 -8.51
CA GLU A 58 -14.13 -13.76 -9.91
C GLU A 58 -13.23 -12.81 -10.72
N LYS A 59 -13.38 -11.49 -10.51
CA LYS A 59 -12.59 -10.45 -11.17
C LYS A 59 -11.80 -9.63 -10.15
N SER A 60 -10.56 -9.33 -10.47
CA SER A 60 -9.61 -8.70 -9.57
C SER A 60 -8.77 -7.62 -10.27
N THR A 61 -7.79 -7.08 -9.57
CA THR A 61 -6.77 -6.21 -10.15
C THR A 61 -6.03 -6.85 -11.33
N TYR A 62 -5.93 -8.17 -11.38
CA TYR A 62 -5.43 -8.90 -12.56
C TYR A 62 -6.21 -8.51 -13.82
N ASP A 63 -7.54 -8.49 -13.76
CA ASP A 63 -8.40 -8.23 -14.91
C ASP A 63 -8.30 -6.80 -15.43
N ILE A 64 -8.09 -5.82 -14.55
CA ILE A 64 -7.87 -4.43 -15.00
C ILE A 64 -6.49 -4.22 -15.62
N LEU A 65 -5.50 -5.03 -15.23
CA LEU A 65 -4.13 -4.94 -15.76
C LEU A 65 -3.94 -5.70 -17.07
N ILE A 66 -4.55 -6.87 -17.20
CA ILE A 66 -4.29 -7.83 -18.28
C ILE A 66 -5.45 -7.90 -19.27
N ASN A 67 -6.69 -7.87 -18.80
CA ASN A 67 -7.88 -8.08 -19.62
C ASN A 67 -8.57 -6.78 -20.04
N ASP A 68 -7.98 -5.61 -19.75
CA ASP A 68 -8.55 -4.29 -20.01
C ASP A 68 -9.99 -4.11 -19.46
N GLU A 69 -10.34 -4.86 -18.41
CA GLU A 69 -11.64 -4.72 -17.76
C GLU A 69 -11.73 -3.35 -17.08
N PRO A 70 -12.86 -2.64 -17.19
CA PRO A 70 -13.04 -1.36 -16.53
C PRO A 70 -12.96 -1.49 -15.02
N ALA A 71 -12.09 -0.72 -14.38
CA ALA A 71 -11.90 -0.77 -12.93
C ALA A 71 -13.21 -0.52 -12.16
N LYS A 72 -14.07 0.38 -12.65
CA LYS A 72 -15.37 0.67 -12.04
C LYS A 72 -16.28 -0.55 -11.88
N ASP A 73 -16.16 -1.54 -12.79
CA ASP A 73 -16.98 -2.75 -12.77
C ASP A 73 -16.45 -3.80 -11.78
N ILE A 74 -15.23 -3.62 -11.28
CA ILE A 74 -14.54 -4.54 -10.36
C ILE A 74 -14.51 -3.99 -8.93
N VAL A 75 -14.61 -2.68 -8.74
CA VAL A 75 -14.65 -2.05 -7.41
C VAL A 75 -15.78 -2.64 -6.57
N ILE A 76 -15.42 -3.05 -5.34
CA ILE A 76 -16.35 -3.56 -4.33
C ILE A 76 -16.51 -2.49 -3.24
N GLN A 77 -17.75 -2.14 -2.92
CA GLN A 77 -18.04 -1.35 -1.74
C GLN A 77 -17.92 -2.23 -0.50
N THR A 78 -17.01 -1.88 0.40
CA THR A 78 -16.86 -2.63 1.66
C THR A 78 -17.96 -2.24 2.66
N GLN A 79 -18.08 -3.01 3.74
CA GLN A 79 -18.97 -2.69 4.85
C GLN A 79 -18.49 -1.50 5.71
N PHE A 80 -17.28 -0.99 5.46
CA PHE A 80 -16.68 0.10 6.21
C PHE A 80 -16.93 1.44 5.54
N LYS A 81 -17.11 2.48 6.36
CA LYS A 81 -17.52 3.80 5.92
C LYS A 81 -16.56 4.40 4.90
N ASN A 82 -17.08 4.84 3.76
CA ASN A 82 -16.35 5.50 2.68
C ASN A 82 -15.14 4.72 2.14
N LEU A 83 -15.15 3.40 2.29
CA LEU A 83 -14.05 2.52 1.89
C LEU A 83 -14.51 1.53 0.82
N SER A 84 -13.91 1.65 -0.36
CA SER A 84 -14.07 0.73 -1.48
C SER A 84 -12.78 -0.04 -1.73
N LEU A 85 -12.87 -1.17 -2.42
CA LEU A 85 -11.76 -2.08 -2.68
C LEU A 85 -11.71 -2.47 -4.15
N LEU A 86 -10.52 -2.43 -4.76
CA LEU A 86 -10.15 -3.24 -5.92
C LEU A 86 -9.44 -4.49 -5.39
N PRO A 87 -10.08 -5.67 -5.46
CA PRO A 87 -9.58 -6.87 -4.80
C PRO A 87 -8.47 -7.55 -5.58
N ALA A 88 -7.65 -8.34 -4.87
CA ALA A 88 -6.68 -9.26 -5.45
C ALA A 88 -7.06 -10.71 -5.19
N ASN A 89 -6.64 -11.58 -6.08
CA ASN A 89 -6.64 -13.03 -5.91
C ASN A 89 -5.37 -13.64 -6.54
N MET A 90 -5.25 -14.95 -6.47
CA MET A 90 -4.05 -15.67 -6.96
C MET A 90 -3.81 -15.51 -8.47
N ASN A 91 -4.80 -15.12 -9.27
CA ASN A 91 -4.60 -14.85 -10.69
C ASN A 91 -3.55 -13.75 -10.92
N LEU A 92 -3.43 -12.83 -9.98
CA LEU A 92 -2.45 -11.74 -10.04
C LEU A 92 -0.99 -12.24 -10.01
N ALA A 93 -0.73 -13.46 -9.54
CA ALA A 93 0.62 -14.03 -9.49
C ALA A 93 1.27 -14.15 -10.87
N GLY A 94 0.48 -14.38 -11.92
CA GLY A 94 0.96 -14.47 -13.31
C GLY A 94 1.06 -13.12 -14.02
N ALA A 95 0.53 -12.06 -13.44
CA ALA A 95 0.40 -10.77 -14.13
C ALA A 95 1.75 -10.16 -14.54
N GLU A 96 2.80 -10.32 -13.74
CA GLU A 96 4.13 -9.77 -14.06
C GLU A 96 4.72 -10.37 -15.32
N LEU A 97 4.54 -11.68 -15.53
CA LEU A 97 5.00 -12.36 -16.75
C LEU A 97 4.23 -11.88 -17.98
N GLU A 98 2.93 -11.75 -17.86
CA GLU A 98 2.08 -11.28 -18.96
C GLU A 98 2.34 -9.79 -19.28
N LEU A 99 2.47 -8.94 -18.28
CA LEU A 99 2.81 -7.52 -18.45
C LEU A 99 4.18 -7.31 -19.07
N ALA A 100 5.15 -8.19 -18.81
CA ALA A 100 6.51 -8.06 -19.32
C ALA A 100 6.58 -7.98 -20.86
N GLU A 101 5.62 -8.59 -21.54
CA GLU A 101 5.52 -8.59 -23.00
C GLU A 101 4.82 -7.33 -23.56
N GLU A 102 4.19 -6.52 -22.70
CA GLU A 102 3.44 -5.35 -23.12
C GLU A 102 4.34 -4.12 -23.27
N GLU A 103 4.12 -3.31 -24.31
CA GLU A 103 4.87 -2.09 -24.58
C GLU A 103 4.74 -1.09 -23.42
N ASN A 104 3.54 -0.92 -22.88
CA ASN A 104 3.23 0.02 -21.80
C ASN A 104 3.18 -0.64 -20.41
N ARG A 105 3.95 -1.71 -20.21
CA ARG A 105 3.96 -2.54 -18.98
C ARG A 105 4.09 -1.79 -17.66
N PHE A 106 4.77 -0.64 -17.64
CA PHE A 106 4.96 0.15 -16.43
C PHE A 106 3.81 1.10 -16.12
N LYS A 107 2.91 1.36 -17.07
CA LYS A 107 1.80 2.30 -16.97
C LYS A 107 0.44 1.65 -16.97
N ALA A 108 0.37 0.33 -16.93
CA ALA A 108 -0.88 -0.42 -17.00
C ALA A 108 -1.85 -0.04 -15.87
N LEU A 109 -1.38 0.03 -14.63
CA LEU A 109 -2.21 0.43 -13.49
C LEU A 109 -2.64 1.89 -13.58
N LYS A 110 -1.75 2.79 -13.96
CA LYS A 110 -2.07 4.21 -14.13
C LYS A 110 -3.19 4.40 -15.16
N LYS A 111 -3.09 3.71 -16.30
CA LYS A 111 -4.11 3.70 -17.34
C LYS A 111 -5.45 3.15 -16.82
N ALA A 112 -5.40 2.03 -16.10
CA ALA A 112 -6.59 1.37 -15.58
C ALA A 112 -7.32 2.21 -14.52
N LEU A 113 -6.60 2.95 -13.68
CA LEU A 113 -7.18 3.80 -12.64
C LEU A 113 -7.65 5.17 -13.15
N ALA A 114 -7.12 5.66 -14.27
CA ALA A 114 -7.42 7.00 -14.79
C ALA A 114 -8.92 7.31 -14.88
N PRO A 115 -9.81 6.41 -15.36
CA PRO A 115 -11.24 6.68 -15.46
C PRO A 115 -11.96 6.89 -14.13
N ILE A 116 -11.40 6.37 -13.02
CA ILE A 116 -12.05 6.40 -11.70
C ILE A 116 -11.31 7.26 -10.66
N VAL A 117 -10.13 7.77 -10.99
CA VAL A 117 -9.30 8.48 -10.01
C VAL A 117 -10.01 9.66 -9.36
N MET A 118 -10.81 10.39 -10.11
CA MET A 118 -11.54 11.57 -9.61
C MET A 118 -12.79 11.23 -8.78
N ASP A 119 -13.18 9.96 -8.73
CA ASP A 119 -14.31 9.51 -7.91
C ASP A 119 -13.93 9.36 -6.42
N TYR A 120 -12.64 9.45 -6.11
CA TYR A 120 -12.10 9.25 -4.78
C TYR A 120 -11.26 10.44 -4.32
N ASP A 121 -11.29 10.72 -3.02
CA ASP A 121 -10.38 11.69 -2.40
C ASP A 121 -8.97 11.09 -2.26
N PHE A 122 -8.90 9.80 -1.93
CA PHE A 122 -7.66 9.03 -1.80
C PHE A 122 -7.76 7.67 -2.47
N ILE A 123 -6.65 7.28 -3.10
CA ILE A 123 -6.41 5.90 -3.55
C ILE A 123 -5.16 5.40 -2.84
N ILE A 124 -5.30 4.31 -2.08
CA ILE A 124 -4.22 3.70 -1.32
C ILE A 124 -3.89 2.36 -1.96
N ILE A 125 -2.64 2.18 -2.37
CA ILE A 125 -2.19 0.98 -3.08
C ILE A 125 -1.31 0.13 -2.15
N ASP A 126 -1.73 -1.11 -1.91
CA ASP A 126 -0.92 -2.13 -1.22
C ASP A 126 -0.07 -2.89 -2.24
N CYS A 127 1.24 -2.71 -2.16
CA CYS A 127 2.20 -3.32 -3.08
C CYS A 127 2.65 -4.70 -2.59
N PRO A 128 3.00 -5.63 -3.51
CA PRO A 128 3.64 -6.88 -3.11
C PRO A 128 5.05 -6.62 -2.52
N PRO A 129 5.61 -7.56 -1.72
CA PRO A 129 6.90 -7.39 -1.06
C PRO A 129 8.08 -7.66 -2.01
N SER A 130 8.08 -7.04 -3.16
CA SER A 130 9.15 -7.16 -4.15
C SER A 130 9.24 -5.91 -5.02
N LEU A 131 10.41 -5.62 -5.56
CA LEU A 131 10.65 -4.53 -6.53
C LEU A 131 10.35 -4.99 -7.97
N GLY A 132 9.32 -5.82 -8.14
CA GLY A 132 8.89 -6.31 -9.44
C GLY A 132 7.99 -5.35 -10.20
N LEU A 133 7.45 -5.81 -11.32
CA LEU A 133 6.67 -5.00 -12.25
C LEU A 133 5.36 -4.47 -11.65
N LEU A 134 4.72 -5.23 -10.75
CA LEU A 134 3.53 -4.75 -10.03
C LEU A 134 3.85 -3.56 -9.12
N SER A 135 4.95 -3.61 -8.37
CA SER A 135 5.40 -2.51 -7.52
C SER A 135 5.79 -1.28 -8.34
N LEU A 136 6.44 -1.48 -9.48
CA LEU A 136 6.77 -0.39 -10.41
C LEU A 136 5.51 0.26 -10.99
N ASN A 137 4.48 -0.52 -11.28
CA ASN A 137 3.17 0.00 -11.70
C ASN A 137 2.52 0.85 -10.61
N ALA A 138 2.57 0.40 -9.36
CA ALA A 138 2.05 1.16 -8.23
C ALA A 138 2.75 2.52 -8.09
N LEU A 139 4.07 2.54 -8.11
CA LEU A 139 4.87 3.76 -8.00
C LEU A 139 4.65 4.70 -9.19
N THR A 140 4.50 4.16 -10.39
CA THR A 140 4.21 4.95 -11.60
C THR A 140 2.83 5.60 -11.55
N ALA A 141 1.86 4.94 -10.92
CA ALA A 141 0.48 5.43 -10.76
C ALA A 141 0.30 6.38 -9.56
N SER A 142 1.30 6.52 -8.70
CA SER A 142 1.16 7.23 -7.42
C SER A 142 1.69 8.66 -7.46
N ASP A 143 1.08 9.52 -6.66
CA ASP A 143 1.57 10.87 -6.38
C ASP A 143 2.67 10.82 -5.31
N THR A 144 2.46 9.99 -4.29
CA THR A 144 3.39 9.86 -3.18
C THR A 144 3.54 8.41 -2.73
N LEU A 145 4.61 8.17 -1.95
CA LEU A 145 4.97 6.89 -1.37
C LEU A 145 5.12 7.03 0.15
N ILE A 146 4.47 6.16 0.90
CA ILE A 146 4.72 5.95 2.33
C ILE A 146 5.50 4.65 2.49
N VAL A 147 6.59 4.70 3.25
CA VAL A 147 7.44 3.54 3.54
C VAL A 147 7.24 3.11 5.00
N PRO A 148 6.49 2.02 5.26
CA PRO A 148 6.52 1.37 6.56
C PRO A 148 7.90 0.78 6.79
N LEU A 149 8.51 1.09 7.94
CA LEU A 149 9.85 0.68 8.28
C LEU A 149 9.89 0.12 9.70
N GLN A 150 10.32 -1.12 9.84
CA GLN A 150 10.65 -1.67 11.15
C GLN A 150 12.11 -1.33 11.48
N CYS A 151 12.36 -0.83 12.70
CA CYS A 151 13.72 -0.54 13.17
C CYS A 151 14.48 -1.84 13.41
N GLU A 152 15.18 -2.30 12.39
CA GLU A 152 16.01 -3.50 12.37
C GLU A 152 17.39 -3.18 11.80
N TYR A 153 18.35 -4.08 12.00
CA TYR A 153 19.74 -3.89 11.60
C TYR A 153 19.90 -3.57 10.10
N TYR A 154 19.13 -4.24 9.22
CA TYR A 154 19.20 -4.03 7.77
C TYR A 154 18.15 -3.07 7.21
N ALA A 155 17.44 -2.33 8.08
CA ALA A 155 16.36 -1.44 7.65
C ALA A 155 16.84 -0.37 6.66
N LEU A 156 18.02 0.18 6.89
CA LEU A 156 18.60 1.25 6.07
C LEU A 156 19.09 0.77 4.71
N GLU A 157 19.64 -0.45 4.64
CA GLU A 157 20.02 -1.05 3.36
C GLU A 157 18.79 -1.21 2.45
N GLY A 158 17.70 -1.77 2.99
CA GLY A 158 16.44 -1.91 2.27
C GLY A 158 15.85 -0.56 1.83
N LEU A 159 15.90 0.45 2.71
CA LEU A 159 15.45 1.80 2.39
C LEU A 159 16.29 2.43 1.27
N SER A 160 17.60 2.27 1.31
CA SER A 160 18.51 2.75 0.27
C SER A 160 18.22 2.13 -1.10
N GLN A 161 17.98 0.82 -1.16
CA GLN A 161 17.59 0.12 -2.39
C GLN A 161 16.26 0.63 -2.93
N LEU A 162 15.26 0.80 -2.07
CA LEU A 162 13.95 1.33 -2.44
C LEU A 162 14.07 2.72 -3.05
N LEU A 163 14.88 3.59 -2.46
CA LEU A 163 15.06 4.96 -2.95
C LEU A 163 15.80 5.01 -4.29
N GLY A 164 16.70 4.06 -4.55
CA GLY A 164 17.27 3.87 -5.87
C GLY A 164 16.20 3.57 -6.92
N THR A 165 15.26 2.69 -6.59
CA THR A 165 14.11 2.39 -7.46
C THR A 165 13.20 3.59 -7.63
N VAL A 166 12.90 4.34 -6.59
CA VAL A 166 12.10 5.58 -6.66
C VAL A 166 12.75 6.59 -7.61
N ARG A 167 14.06 6.77 -7.53
CA ARG A 167 14.77 7.66 -8.46
C ARG A 167 14.62 7.22 -9.93
N THR A 168 14.74 5.91 -10.18
CA THR A 168 14.54 5.35 -11.52
C THR A 168 13.13 5.59 -12.03
N VAL A 169 12.13 5.36 -11.19
CA VAL A 169 10.72 5.63 -11.53
C VAL A 169 10.50 7.11 -11.82
N LYS A 170 11.02 8.00 -10.98
CA LYS A 170 10.93 9.46 -11.20
C LYS A 170 11.56 9.87 -12.52
N GLN A 171 12.71 9.32 -12.83
CA GLN A 171 13.48 9.69 -14.03
C GLN A 171 12.80 9.22 -15.32
N HIS A 172 12.18 8.06 -15.34
CA HIS A 172 11.71 7.42 -16.57
C HIS A 172 10.20 7.31 -16.73
N TYR A 173 9.44 7.27 -15.62
CA TYR A 173 8.01 6.91 -15.67
C TYR A 173 7.08 7.88 -14.95
N ASN A 174 7.54 8.55 -13.88
CA ASN A 174 6.71 9.41 -13.04
C ASN A 174 7.55 10.46 -12.31
N GLU A 175 7.79 11.60 -12.96
CA GLU A 175 8.59 12.69 -12.42
C GLU A 175 8.01 13.33 -11.14
N HIS A 176 6.71 13.18 -10.91
CA HIS A 176 5.98 13.78 -9.80
C HIS A 176 5.97 12.93 -8.53
N LEU A 177 6.46 11.68 -8.60
CA LEU A 177 6.49 10.81 -7.43
C LEU A 177 7.38 11.39 -6.33
N GLU A 178 6.82 11.57 -5.14
CA GLU A 178 7.54 12.06 -3.96
C GLU A 178 7.43 11.09 -2.79
N LEU A 179 8.47 11.04 -1.97
CA LEU A 179 8.39 10.36 -0.67
C LEU A 179 7.50 11.19 0.26
N GLU A 180 6.33 10.66 0.62
CA GLU A 180 5.42 11.27 1.59
C GLU A 180 6.01 11.21 3.00
N GLY A 181 6.49 10.03 3.38
CA GLY A 181 7.10 9.84 4.67
C GLY A 181 7.51 8.39 4.96
N VAL A 182 8.27 8.26 6.03
CA VAL A 182 8.66 6.98 6.65
C VAL A 182 7.84 6.77 7.91
N LEU A 183 7.13 5.66 7.99
CA LEU A 183 6.32 5.28 9.14
C LEU A 183 7.00 4.13 9.89
N TYR A 184 7.43 4.39 11.12
CA TYR A 184 7.99 3.33 11.97
C TYR A 184 6.87 2.40 12.46
N THR A 185 7.00 1.12 12.13
CA THR A 185 6.04 0.07 12.48
C THR A 185 6.64 -0.94 13.44
N MET A 186 5.79 -1.70 14.13
CA MET A 186 6.22 -2.67 15.14
C MET A 186 7.24 -2.07 16.12
N TYR A 187 7.01 -0.81 16.46
CA TYR A 187 7.93 0.02 17.22
C TYR A 187 7.96 -0.42 18.68
N ASP A 188 9.15 -0.68 19.20
CA ASP A 188 9.39 -1.00 20.61
C ASP A 188 10.33 0.04 21.22
N THR A 189 9.82 0.89 22.07
CA THR A 189 10.57 1.99 22.71
C THR A 189 11.77 1.54 23.55
N ARG A 190 11.83 0.26 23.91
CA ARG A 190 12.92 -0.32 24.73
C ARG A 190 14.17 -0.63 23.92
N LEU A 191 14.08 -0.68 22.58
CA LEU A 191 15.19 -1.08 21.73
C LEU A 191 16.14 0.08 21.45
N LYS A 192 17.42 -0.08 21.80
CA LYS A 192 18.48 0.90 21.49
C LYS A 192 18.70 1.10 20.00
N LEU A 193 18.43 0.06 19.19
CA LEU A 193 18.58 0.11 17.74
C LEU A 193 17.64 1.15 17.10
N ASN A 194 16.50 1.45 17.72
CA ASN A 194 15.58 2.46 17.24
C ASN A 194 16.24 3.82 17.04
N SER A 195 17.01 4.28 18.03
CA SER A 195 17.66 5.60 17.96
C SER A 195 18.65 5.68 16.80
N GLN A 196 19.43 4.63 16.57
CA GLN A 196 20.38 4.59 15.46
C GLN A 196 19.67 4.66 14.10
N VAL A 197 18.63 3.84 13.92
CA VAL A 197 17.84 3.85 12.66
C VAL A 197 17.16 5.20 12.45
N ILE A 198 16.55 5.77 13.51
CA ILE A 198 15.88 7.08 13.44
C ILE A 198 16.87 8.19 13.08
N ASP A 199 18.04 8.20 13.71
CA ASP A 199 19.07 9.22 13.46
C ASP A 199 19.56 9.15 12.01
N GLU A 200 19.80 7.95 11.48
CA GLU A 200 20.22 7.79 10.09
C GLU A 200 19.10 8.14 9.09
N VAL A 201 17.86 7.75 9.36
CA VAL A 201 16.72 8.18 8.52
C VAL A 201 16.60 9.69 8.51
N ASN A 202 16.73 10.37 9.65
CA ASN A 202 16.68 11.82 9.73
C ASN A 202 17.85 12.50 9.03
N GLN A 203 19.04 11.86 9.02
CA GLN A 203 20.21 12.37 8.31
C GLN A 203 20.01 12.34 6.79
N TYR A 204 19.48 11.25 6.24
CA TYR A 204 19.27 11.10 4.80
C TYR A 204 17.95 11.69 4.29
N PHE A 205 16.93 11.74 5.16
CA PHE A 205 15.56 12.20 4.84
C PHE A 205 15.03 13.16 5.90
N PRO A 206 15.61 14.35 6.00
CA PRO A 206 15.18 15.34 6.99
C PRO A 206 13.68 15.62 6.89
N ASN A 207 12.98 15.56 8.02
CA ASN A 207 11.55 15.85 8.12
C ASN A 207 10.61 14.89 7.34
N LYS A 208 11.09 13.71 6.93
CA LYS A 208 10.28 12.71 6.25
C LYS A 208 9.76 11.59 7.15
N ALA A 209 10.34 11.39 8.32
CA ALA A 209 9.80 10.44 9.28
C ALA A 209 8.59 11.02 10.01
N TYR A 210 7.50 10.24 10.07
CA TYR A 210 6.33 10.63 10.88
C TYR A 210 6.69 10.60 12.36
N LYS A 211 6.14 11.55 13.12
CA LYS A 211 6.24 11.56 14.58
C LYS A 211 5.45 10.42 15.21
N THR A 212 4.33 10.06 14.59
CA THR A 212 3.51 8.92 15.00
C THR A 212 4.23 7.62 14.64
N THR A 213 4.28 6.69 15.57
CA THR A 213 4.80 5.33 15.39
C THR A 213 3.68 4.32 15.61
N ILE A 214 3.78 3.16 14.96
CA ILE A 214 2.84 2.05 15.15
C ILE A 214 3.52 0.99 16.01
N PRO A 215 3.08 0.77 17.25
CA PRO A 215 3.69 -0.22 18.13
C PRO A 215 3.31 -1.64 17.72
N ARG A 216 4.02 -2.63 18.26
CA ARG A 216 3.55 -4.02 18.24
C ARG A 216 2.24 -4.10 18.99
N SER A 217 1.25 -4.74 18.38
CA SER A 217 -0.06 -4.90 18.99
C SER A 217 -0.66 -6.24 18.60
N VAL A 218 -1.06 -7.01 19.60
CA VAL A 218 -1.78 -8.27 19.39
C VAL A 218 -3.11 -8.01 18.68
N LYS A 219 -3.78 -6.93 19.00
CA LYS A 219 -5.06 -6.54 18.40
C LYS A 219 -4.92 -6.16 16.92
N LEU A 220 -3.86 -5.45 16.54
CA LEU A 220 -3.56 -5.19 15.15
C LEU A 220 -3.25 -6.46 14.35
N ALA A 221 -2.57 -7.43 14.98
CA ALA A 221 -2.26 -8.71 14.37
C ALA A 221 -3.50 -9.61 14.20
N GLU A 222 -4.43 -9.56 15.15
CA GLU A 222 -5.67 -10.34 15.14
C GLU A 222 -6.73 -9.80 14.17
N ALA A 223 -6.87 -8.48 14.07
CA ALA A 223 -7.96 -7.83 13.34
C ALA A 223 -8.15 -8.33 11.91
N PRO A 224 -7.10 -8.57 11.09
CA PRO A 224 -7.25 -9.11 9.74
C PRO A 224 -7.92 -10.49 9.70
N SER A 225 -7.70 -11.33 10.71
CA SER A 225 -8.34 -12.65 10.81
C SER A 225 -9.86 -12.56 10.96
N PHE A 226 -10.37 -11.42 11.43
CA PHE A 226 -11.79 -11.11 11.55
C PHE A 226 -12.31 -10.24 10.40
N GLY A 227 -11.46 -9.96 9.40
CA GLY A 227 -11.81 -9.13 8.25
C GLY A 227 -12.15 -7.69 8.61
N LYS A 228 -11.50 -7.12 9.64
CA LYS A 228 -11.82 -5.79 10.15
C LYS A 228 -10.58 -4.92 10.33
N PRO A 229 -10.65 -3.64 9.92
CA PRO A 229 -9.71 -2.63 10.39
C PRO A 229 -9.78 -2.50 11.92
N ILE A 230 -8.68 -2.06 12.54
CA ILE A 230 -8.58 -1.97 14.01
C ILE A 230 -9.69 -1.12 14.62
N PHE A 231 -10.12 -0.04 13.97
CA PHE A 231 -11.18 0.87 14.44
C PHE A 231 -12.55 0.20 14.56
N TYR A 232 -12.77 -0.91 13.86
CA TYR A 232 -14.00 -1.70 13.86
C TYR A 232 -13.86 -2.99 14.65
N TYR A 233 -12.62 -3.41 14.96
CA TYR A 233 -12.32 -4.62 15.73
C TYR A 233 -12.19 -4.32 17.22
N GLU A 234 -11.46 -3.26 17.59
CA GLU A 234 -11.20 -2.89 18.98
C GLU A 234 -11.18 -1.37 19.12
N LYS A 235 -12.32 -0.80 19.44
CA LYS A 235 -12.54 0.66 19.47
C LYS A 235 -11.67 1.40 20.50
N TYR A 236 -11.21 0.71 21.54
CA TYR A 236 -10.49 1.31 22.67
C TYR A 236 -9.04 0.82 22.81
N SER A 237 -8.58 -0.10 21.96
CA SER A 237 -7.20 -0.50 22.03
C SER A 237 -6.31 0.65 21.53
N LYS A 238 -5.31 1.00 22.33
CA LYS A 238 -4.19 1.76 21.78
C LYS A 238 -3.42 0.79 20.88
N PRO A 239 -3.24 1.11 19.60
CA PRO A 239 -2.40 0.29 18.74
C PRO A 239 -0.97 0.28 19.25
#